data_9224d964191befc0d56e732e84d9bd01
#
_entry.id   9224d964191befc0d56e732e84d9bd01
#
_cell.length_a   1.000
_cell.length_b   1.000
_cell.length_c   1.000
_cell.angle_alpha   90.00
_cell.angle_beta   90.00
_cell.angle_gamma   90.00
#
_symmetry.space_group_name_H-M   'P 1'
#
loop_
_entity.id
_entity.type
_entity.pdbx_description
1 polymer ?
#
loop_
_entity_poly.entity_id
_entity_poly.type
_entity_poly.pdbx_seq_one_letter_code
_entity_poly.pdbx_strand_id
1 'polypeptide(L)'
;MKFHYAFLLFFISHISISQTLYLDKVTTVSKKTYTYKKTKKQKLKLDFYKPKRVKEEVPLIIYVHGGGFSGGKRNDENTVAFANKLAERGYAVASISYRLTMQKLGFGCNTSSEDKIEAFNNASEDISYAIDYILKNKRKFKIDSSKIILIGTSAGAEAILNLAYIYDNKILPEDFKFAGIISMAGALISLEKITSKNAIPMQLFHGTDDRLVPYNIAPHHYCNEKDKGYLMLYGSKAIADKLKKIDKSYYLYTIKNGDHSWSGRPMQECFNEIIDFLFYDVLKKENRQAEIEV
;
A
#
# COMPACT_ATOMS: atom_id res chain seq x y z
N MET A 1 -75.94 -17.29 10.62
CA MET A 1 -74.80 -16.35 10.34
C MET A 1 -73.53 -17.12 10.49
N LYS A 2 -72.85 -17.42 9.36
CA LYS A 2 -71.52 -18.07 9.36
C LYS A 2 -70.48 -17.00 9.16
N PHE A 3 -69.64 -16.76 10.16
CA PHE A 3 -68.49 -15.84 10.06
C PHE A 3 -67.31 -16.56 9.41
N HIS A 4 -66.88 -16.05 8.21
CA HIS A 4 -65.65 -16.48 7.60
C HIS A 4 -64.50 -15.56 8.05
N TYR A 5 -63.55 -16.11 8.80
CA TYR A 5 -62.31 -15.42 9.15
C TYR A 5 -61.35 -15.59 7.97
N ALA A 6 -61.01 -14.49 7.25
CA ALA A 6 -59.94 -14.46 6.29
C ALA A 6 -58.62 -14.24 7.03
N PHE A 7 -57.74 -15.25 6.98
CA PHE A 7 -56.37 -15.15 7.53
C PHE A 7 -55.47 -14.48 6.49
N LEU A 8 -55.08 -13.22 6.70
CA LEU A 8 -54.14 -12.50 5.87
C LEU A 8 -52.72 -12.95 6.21
N LEU A 9 -52.09 -13.79 5.39
CA LEU A 9 -50.68 -14.15 5.52
C LEU A 9 -49.82 -13.01 4.97
N PHE A 10 -49.18 -12.26 5.88
CA PHE A 10 -48.14 -11.30 5.53
C PHE A 10 -46.84 -12.05 5.19
N PHE A 11 -46.50 -12.14 3.90
CA PHE A 11 -45.17 -12.54 3.48
C PHE A 11 -44.18 -11.39 3.72
N ILE A 12 -43.39 -11.46 4.82
CA ILE A 12 -42.25 -10.59 5.01
C ILE A 12 -41.14 -11.16 4.13
N SER A 13 -40.91 -10.57 2.94
CA SER A 13 -39.73 -10.86 2.14
C SER A 13 -38.49 -10.30 2.82
N HIS A 14 -37.73 -11.16 3.46
CA HIS A 14 -36.38 -10.81 3.92
C HIS A 14 -35.46 -10.61 2.70
N ILE A 15 -35.16 -9.35 2.36
CA ILE A 15 -34.10 -9.04 1.41
C ILE A 15 -32.80 -9.39 2.11
N SER A 16 -32.27 -10.58 1.80
CA SER A 16 -30.96 -11.00 2.28
C SER A 16 -29.92 -10.26 1.43
N ILE A 17 -29.35 -9.17 1.92
CA ILE A 17 -28.19 -8.53 1.31
C ILE A 17 -27.02 -9.48 1.51
N SER A 18 -26.62 -10.18 0.45
CA SER A 18 -25.44 -11.04 0.48
C SER A 18 -24.18 -10.17 0.61
N GLN A 19 -23.44 -10.33 1.70
CA GLN A 19 -22.16 -9.67 1.88
C GLN A 19 -21.11 -10.28 0.96
N THR A 20 -20.38 -9.43 0.24
CA THR A 20 -19.33 -9.84 -0.70
C THR A 20 -17.98 -9.81 -0.02
N LEU A 21 -17.32 -10.98 0.06
CA LEU A 21 -15.95 -11.08 0.57
C LEU A 21 -15.01 -10.14 -0.22
N TYR A 22 -14.14 -9.46 0.49
CA TYR A 22 -13.19 -8.45 0.02
C TYR A 22 -13.79 -7.05 -0.27
N LEU A 23 -15.11 -6.91 -0.35
CA LEU A 23 -15.80 -5.61 -0.44
C LEU A 23 -16.41 -5.22 0.91
N ASP A 24 -17.16 -6.14 1.51
CA ASP A 24 -17.93 -5.87 2.71
C ASP A 24 -17.21 -6.34 3.99
N LYS A 25 -17.61 -5.78 5.13
CA LYS A 25 -17.17 -6.27 6.43
C LYS A 25 -17.86 -7.62 6.72
N VAL A 26 -17.10 -8.70 6.61
CA VAL A 26 -17.63 -10.09 6.72
C VAL A 26 -17.09 -10.86 7.92
N THR A 27 -16.07 -10.35 8.63
CA THR A 27 -15.38 -11.10 9.69
C THR A 27 -14.85 -10.22 10.81
N THR A 28 -14.40 -10.86 11.89
CA THR A 28 -13.64 -10.22 12.97
C THR A 28 -12.14 -10.48 12.76
N VAL A 29 -11.31 -9.70 13.45
CA VAL A 29 -9.85 -9.70 13.26
C VAL A 29 -9.14 -10.26 14.49
N SER A 30 -8.03 -10.95 14.28
CA SER A 30 -7.04 -11.25 15.31
C SER A 30 -5.72 -10.58 14.94
N LYS A 31 -5.07 -9.94 15.92
CA LYS A 31 -3.77 -9.30 15.77
C LYS A 31 -2.70 -10.07 16.54
N LYS A 32 -1.52 -10.28 15.93
CA LYS A 32 -0.34 -10.83 16.59
C LYS A 32 0.93 -10.18 16.05
N THR A 33 1.85 -9.87 16.97
CA THR A 33 3.16 -9.28 16.63
C THR A 33 4.21 -10.36 16.46
N TYR A 34 5.02 -10.24 15.41
CA TYR A 34 6.15 -11.14 15.12
C TYR A 34 7.43 -10.33 14.90
N THR A 35 8.58 -10.91 15.28
CA THR A 35 9.89 -10.40 14.89
C THR A 35 10.30 -11.11 13.60
N TYR A 36 10.45 -10.36 12.50
CA TYR A 36 10.82 -10.94 11.22
C TYR A 36 12.33 -10.85 10.92
N LYS A 37 13.02 -9.87 11.51
CA LYS A 37 14.47 -9.70 11.36
C LYS A 37 15.07 -9.22 12.68
N LYS A 38 16.22 -9.77 13.06
CA LYS A 38 17.03 -9.30 14.17
C LYS A 38 18.33 -8.72 13.59
N THR A 39 18.64 -7.48 13.94
CA THR A 39 19.92 -6.84 13.64
C THR A 39 20.71 -6.66 14.93
N LYS A 40 21.98 -6.29 14.84
CA LYS A 40 22.80 -5.98 16.05
C LYS A 40 22.19 -4.82 16.87
N LYS A 41 21.46 -3.90 16.22
CA LYS A 41 20.95 -2.68 16.85
C LYS A 41 19.47 -2.77 17.26
N GLN A 42 18.66 -3.58 16.55
CA GLN A 42 17.21 -3.60 16.77
C GLN A 42 16.54 -4.90 16.28
N LYS A 43 15.32 -5.11 16.76
CA LYS A 43 14.42 -6.15 16.28
C LYS A 43 13.36 -5.51 15.39
N LEU A 44 13.33 -5.86 14.12
CA LEU A 44 12.29 -5.44 13.21
C LEU A 44 11.08 -6.36 13.36
N LYS A 45 9.91 -5.74 13.52
CA LYS A 45 8.66 -6.43 13.85
C LYS A 45 7.58 -6.16 12.80
N LEU A 46 6.64 -7.07 12.70
CA LEU A 46 5.39 -6.85 11.99
C LEU A 46 4.20 -7.15 12.91
N ASP A 47 3.13 -6.38 12.73
CA ASP A 47 1.83 -6.65 13.32
C ASP A 47 0.97 -7.31 12.24
N PHE A 48 0.61 -8.56 12.47
CA PHE A 48 -0.17 -9.34 11.53
C PHE A 48 -1.64 -9.37 11.95
N TYR A 49 -2.50 -8.80 11.11
CA TYR A 49 -3.94 -8.78 11.26
C TYR A 49 -4.54 -9.87 10.39
N LYS A 50 -5.23 -10.82 11.01
CA LYS A 50 -5.77 -12.00 10.34
C LYS A 50 -7.29 -12.04 10.46
N PRO A 51 -8.03 -12.20 9.32
CA PRO A 51 -9.46 -12.48 9.35
C PRO A 51 -9.72 -13.84 10.01
N LYS A 52 -10.69 -13.90 10.96
CA LYS A 52 -10.91 -15.10 11.77
C LYS A 52 -11.76 -16.18 11.10
N ARG A 53 -12.75 -15.79 10.30
CA ARG A 53 -13.79 -16.69 9.76
C ARG A 53 -13.58 -17.06 8.29
N VAL A 54 -12.44 -16.70 7.70
CA VAL A 54 -12.10 -17.10 6.33
C VAL A 54 -11.30 -18.40 6.36
N LYS A 55 -11.81 -19.43 5.66
CA LYS A 55 -11.23 -20.77 5.66
C LYS A 55 -10.11 -20.91 4.65
N GLU A 56 -10.21 -20.27 3.50
CA GLU A 56 -9.26 -20.29 2.40
C GLU A 56 -8.01 -19.47 2.71
N GLU A 57 -6.97 -19.63 1.89
CA GLU A 57 -5.83 -18.73 1.85
C GLU A 57 -6.28 -17.35 1.33
N VAL A 58 -5.84 -16.27 1.97
CA VAL A 58 -6.30 -14.91 1.68
C VAL A 58 -5.19 -14.04 1.09
N PRO A 59 -5.53 -13.00 0.31
CA PRO A 59 -4.58 -12.01 -0.15
C PRO A 59 -3.84 -11.36 1.02
N LEU A 60 -2.55 -11.09 0.83
CA LEU A 60 -1.70 -10.43 1.82
C LEU A 60 -1.42 -8.99 1.41
N ILE A 61 -1.69 -8.06 2.31
CA ILE A 61 -1.28 -6.67 2.21
C ILE A 61 -0.07 -6.43 3.12
N ILE A 62 1.02 -5.94 2.54
CA ILE A 62 2.17 -5.40 3.29
C ILE A 62 1.99 -3.89 3.37
N TYR A 63 1.75 -3.39 4.57
CA TYR A 63 1.63 -1.95 4.83
C TYR A 63 2.92 -1.38 5.38
N VAL A 64 3.40 -0.29 4.76
CA VAL A 64 4.65 0.40 5.08
C VAL A 64 4.36 1.86 5.44
N HIS A 65 4.62 2.22 6.69
CA HIS A 65 4.34 3.56 7.20
C HIS A 65 5.30 4.62 6.65
N GLY A 66 4.87 5.87 6.64
CA GLY A 66 5.68 7.04 6.32
C GLY A 66 6.57 7.50 7.47
N GLY A 67 7.06 8.74 7.36
CA GLY A 67 7.87 9.40 8.39
C GLY A 67 9.32 9.69 7.97
N GLY A 68 9.58 9.90 6.67
CA GLY A 68 10.87 10.35 6.14
C GLY A 68 12.04 9.44 6.51
N PHE A 69 11.82 8.13 6.65
CA PHE A 69 12.84 7.16 7.10
C PHE A 69 13.49 7.51 8.45
N SER A 70 12.93 8.47 9.17
CA SER A 70 13.42 8.97 10.46
C SER A 70 12.42 8.75 11.61
N GLY A 71 11.14 8.56 11.30
CA GLY A 71 10.04 8.40 12.24
C GLY A 71 8.96 7.47 11.74
N GLY A 72 7.77 7.56 12.36
CA GLY A 72 6.64 6.70 12.05
C GLY A 72 6.66 5.37 12.82
N LYS A 73 5.52 4.69 12.80
CA LYS A 73 5.33 3.43 13.53
C LYS A 73 4.34 2.54 12.79
N ARG A 74 4.60 1.22 12.79
CA ARG A 74 3.67 0.21 12.23
C ARG A 74 2.33 0.13 12.98
N ASN A 75 2.24 0.69 14.17
CA ASN A 75 1.10 0.53 15.08
C ASN A 75 0.58 1.87 15.63
N ASP A 76 0.71 2.96 14.87
CA ASP A 76 -0.02 4.18 15.15
C ASP A 76 -1.54 3.95 14.96
N GLU A 77 -2.37 4.82 15.55
CA GLU A 77 -3.81 4.64 15.61
C GLU A 77 -4.46 4.55 14.23
N ASN A 78 -4.05 5.38 13.28
CA ASN A 78 -4.58 5.39 11.91
C ASN A 78 -4.21 4.10 11.18
N THR A 79 -2.97 3.65 11.30
CA THR A 79 -2.49 2.38 10.74
C THR A 79 -3.26 1.20 11.33
N VAL A 80 -3.47 1.17 12.65
CA VAL A 80 -4.23 0.10 13.31
C VAL A 80 -5.68 0.08 12.82
N ALA A 81 -6.33 1.24 12.73
CA ALA A 81 -7.70 1.36 12.24
C ALA A 81 -7.81 0.88 10.78
N PHE A 82 -6.92 1.33 9.90
CA PHE A 82 -6.87 0.95 8.50
C PHE A 82 -6.65 -0.56 8.31
N ALA A 83 -5.65 -1.13 9.00
CA ALA A 83 -5.36 -2.56 8.94
C ALA A 83 -6.53 -3.43 9.43
N ASN A 84 -7.26 -2.99 10.48
CA ASN A 84 -8.46 -3.68 10.92
C ASN A 84 -9.58 -3.63 9.87
N LYS A 85 -9.86 -2.45 9.29
CA LYS A 85 -10.89 -2.29 8.24
C LYS A 85 -10.64 -3.20 7.04
N LEU A 86 -9.38 -3.35 6.60
CA LEU A 86 -8.98 -4.27 5.53
C LEU A 86 -9.17 -5.73 5.96
N ALA A 87 -8.70 -6.08 7.15
CA ALA A 87 -8.79 -7.46 7.64
C ALA A 87 -10.23 -7.90 7.94
N GLU A 88 -11.11 -6.99 8.34
CA GLU A 88 -12.57 -7.24 8.48
C GLU A 88 -13.23 -7.62 7.15
N ARG A 89 -12.61 -7.27 6.02
CA ARG A 89 -13.08 -7.61 4.66
C ARG A 89 -12.45 -8.87 4.08
N GLY A 90 -11.55 -9.51 4.83
CA GLY A 90 -10.96 -10.80 4.42
C GLY A 90 -9.51 -10.74 3.99
N TYR A 91 -8.88 -9.56 3.92
CA TYR A 91 -7.46 -9.46 3.64
C TYR A 91 -6.62 -9.81 4.88
N ALA A 92 -5.50 -10.50 4.70
CA ALA A 92 -4.45 -10.50 5.73
C ALA A 92 -3.64 -9.21 5.59
N VAL A 93 -3.29 -8.56 6.71
CA VAL A 93 -2.48 -7.34 6.68
C VAL A 93 -1.26 -7.51 7.58
N ALA A 94 -0.09 -7.23 7.05
CA ALA A 94 1.16 -7.15 7.78
C ALA A 94 1.65 -5.69 7.78
N SER A 95 1.41 -4.97 8.87
CA SER A 95 2.02 -3.65 9.08
C SER A 95 3.41 -3.84 9.66
N ILE A 96 4.45 -3.32 8.98
CA ILE A 96 5.84 -3.60 9.30
C ILE A 96 6.58 -2.38 9.88
N SER A 97 7.55 -2.63 10.78
CA SER A 97 8.62 -1.67 11.06
C SER A 97 9.76 -1.92 10.07
N TYR A 98 10.49 -0.91 9.71
CA TYR A 98 11.72 -0.99 8.93
C TYR A 98 12.81 -0.11 9.58
N ARG A 99 14.06 -0.21 9.12
CA ARG A 99 15.17 0.62 9.66
C ARG A 99 14.92 2.09 9.38
N LEU A 100 14.92 2.90 10.43
CA LEU A 100 14.80 4.36 10.34
C LEU A 100 16.21 4.95 10.25
N THR A 101 16.80 4.91 9.07
CA THR A 101 18.22 5.28 8.86
C THR A 101 18.47 6.78 8.89
N MET A 102 17.42 7.60 8.72
CA MET A 102 17.49 9.05 8.63
C MET A 102 17.27 9.78 9.97
N GLN A 103 17.12 9.08 11.11
CA GLN A 103 16.83 9.71 12.42
C GLN A 103 17.78 10.84 12.82
N LYS A 104 19.06 10.73 12.44
CA LYS A 104 20.10 11.73 12.77
C LYS A 104 20.42 12.69 11.63
N LEU A 105 20.11 12.30 10.40
CA LEU A 105 20.48 13.05 9.19
C LEU A 105 19.35 13.94 8.69
N GLY A 106 18.09 13.61 9.06
CA GLY A 106 16.93 14.20 8.40
C GLY A 106 16.75 13.67 6.98
N PHE A 107 15.82 14.25 6.22
CA PHE A 107 15.51 13.80 4.85
C PHE A 107 15.24 14.97 3.90
N GLY A 108 15.81 16.14 4.21
CA GLY A 108 15.67 17.40 3.44
C GLY A 108 16.81 17.64 2.46
N CYS A 109 16.96 18.91 2.06
CA CYS A 109 17.96 19.32 1.05
C CYS A 109 19.42 19.26 1.54
N ASN A 110 19.65 19.18 2.84
CA ASN A 110 20.99 19.03 3.43
C ASN A 110 21.46 17.56 3.50
N THR A 111 20.56 16.59 3.25
CA THR A 111 20.89 15.16 3.20
C THR A 111 21.29 14.81 1.78
N SER A 112 22.42 14.12 1.59
CA SER A 112 22.90 13.81 0.24
C SER A 112 21.91 12.92 -0.53
N SER A 113 21.93 13.02 -1.86
CA SER A 113 21.12 12.16 -2.73
C SER A 113 21.45 10.69 -2.53
N GLU A 114 22.73 10.37 -2.30
CA GLU A 114 23.21 9.01 -2.02
C GLU A 114 22.59 8.45 -0.73
N ASP A 115 22.61 9.24 0.37
CA ASP A 115 22.00 8.83 1.64
C ASP A 115 20.48 8.61 1.50
N LYS A 116 19.79 9.45 0.70
CA LYS A 116 18.36 9.27 0.41
C LYS A 116 18.10 7.97 -0.36
N ILE A 117 18.89 7.69 -1.40
CA ILE A 117 18.77 6.44 -2.18
C ILE A 117 19.11 5.23 -1.31
N GLU A 118 20.11 5.34 -0.43
CA GLU A 118 20.42 4.28 0.52
C GLU A 118 19.28 4.03 1.50
N ALA A 119 18.57 5.07 1.94
CA ALA A 119 17.39 4.92 2.79
C ALA A 119 16.26 4.16 2.07
N PHE A 120 15.99 4.48 0.79
CA PHE A 120 15.05 3.71 -0.03
C PHE A 120 15.45 2.24 -0.11
N ASN A 121 16.71 1.94 -0.39
CA ASN A 121 17.23 0.58 -0.53
C ASN A 121 17.18 -0.18 0.80
N ASN A 122 17.55 0.44 1.91
CA ASN A 122 17.48 -0.15 3.25
C ASN A 122 16.05 -0.53 3.64
N ALA A 123 15.08 0.34 3.33
CA ALA A 123 13.66 0.05 3.59
C ALA A 123 13.15 -1.06 2.65
N SER A 124 13.51 -1.04 1.37
CA SER A 124 13.19 -2.10 0.39
C SER A 124 13.72 -3.46 0.82
N GLU A 125 14.95 -3.50 1.32
CA GLU A 125 15.56 -4.72 1.87
C GLU A 125 14.76 -5.25 3.08
N ASP A 126 14.38 -4.37 4.02
CA ASP A 126 13.63 -4.78 5.21
C ASP A 126 12.21 -5.24 4.86
N ILE A 127 11.54 -4.60 3.88
CA ILE A 127 10.25 -5.07 3.34
C ILE A 127 10.41 -6.48 2.75
N SER A 128 11.47 -6.72 1.99
CA SER A 128 11.77 -8.04 1.40
C SER A 128 11.95 -9.11 2.46
N TYR A 129 12.68 -8.82 3.55
CA TYR A 129 12.80 -9.76 4.69
C TYR A 129 11.47 -10.02 5.39
N ALA A 130 10.59 -9.02 5.50
CA ALA A 130 9.27 -9.21 6.10
C ALA A 130 8.41 -10.14 5.23
N ILE A 131 8.44 -9.96 3.92
CA ILE A 131 7.74 -10.81 2.94
C ILE A 131 8.31 -12.24 2.98
N ASP A 132 9.64 -12.42 2.91
CA ASP A 132 10.30 -13.72 2.98
C ASP A 132 9.93 -14.47 4.27
N TYR A 133 9.95 -13.77 5.42
CA TYR A 133 9.50 -14.35 6.68
C TYR A 133 8.07 -14.89 6.62
N ILE A 134 7.15 -14.13 6.02
CA ILE A 134 5.75 -14.55 5.87
C ILE A 134 5.65 -15.72 4.89
N LEU A 135 6.34 -15.67 3.75
CA LEU A 135 6.35 -16.74 2.74
C LEU A 135 6.88 -18.07 3.30
N LYS A 136 7.98 -18.05 4.06
CA LYS A 136 8.51 -19.21 4.76
C LYS A 136 7.53 -19.82 5.78
N ASN A 137 6.57 -19.03 6.24
CA ASN A 137 5.55 -19.41 7.20
C ASN A 137 4.12 -19.35 6.61
N LYS A 138 3.94 -19.42 5.28
CA LYS A 138 2.67 -19.17 4.59
C LYS A 138 1.51 -20.05 5.11
N ARG A 139 1.77 -21.32 5.45
CA ARG A 139 0.74 -22.21 6.03
C ARG A 139 0.21 -21.70 7.37
N LYS A 140 1.08 -21.18 8.25
CA LYS A 140 0.72 -20.60 9.55
C LYS A 140 -0.09 -19.32 9.37
N PHE A 141 0.30 -18.48 8.41
CA PHE A 141 -0.38 -17.23 8.11
C PHE A 141 -1.64 -17.41 7.28
N LYS A 142 -1.79 -18.53 6.56
CA LYS A 142 -2.88 -18.84 5.64
C LYS A 142 -3.04 -17.74 4.57
N ILE A 143 -1.95 -17.41 3.89
CA ILE A 143 -1.94 -16.39 2.84
C ILE A 143 -1.77 -17.03 1.45
N ASP A 144 -2.45 -16.43 0.47
CA ASP A 144 -2.24 -16.70 -0.94
C ASP A 144 -0.97 -15.95 -1.40
N SER A 145 0.11 -16.70 -1.59
CA SER A 145 1.42 -16.14 -1.97
C SER A 145 1.45 -15.55 -3.39
N SER A 146 0.44 -15.80 -4.22
CA SER A 146 0.29 -15.19 -5.53
C SER A 146 -0.41 -13.82 -5.49
N LYS A 147 -0.95 -13.43 -4.32
CA LYS A 147 -1.72 -12.19 -4.12
C LYS A 147 -1.11 -11.35 -3.00
N ILE A 148 0.14 -10.90 -3.20
CA ILE A 148 0.84 -10.01 -2.28
C ILE A 148 0.76 -8.58 -2.82
N ILE A 149 0.21 -7.69 -2.02
CA ILE A 149 -0.08 -6.30 -2.36
C ILE A 149 0.75 -5.39 -1.45
N LEU A 150 1.32 -4.35 -2.02
CA LEU A 150 2.06 -3.33 -1.28
C LEU A 150 1.19 -2.09 -1.08
N ILE A 151 1.11 -1.59 0.15
CA ILE A 151 0.50 -0.29 0.46
C ILE A 151 1.50 0.53 1.24
N GLY A 152 1.76 1.75 0.82
CA GLY A 152 2.71 2.64 1.49
C GLY A 152 2.25 4.09 1.53
N THR A 153 2.73 4.81 2.54
CA THR A 153 2.45 6.24 2.76
C THR A 153 3.75 7.02 2.79
N SER A 154 3.89 8.15 2.02
CA SER A 154 5.09 9.00 2.02
C SER A 154 6.38 8.17 1.81
N ALA A 155 7.35 8.26 2.71
CA ALA A 155 8.57 7.42 2.69
C ALA A 155 8.29 5.91 2.51
N GLY A 156 7.20 5.41 3.09
CA GLY A 156 6.77 4.03 2.88
C GLY A 156 6.30 3.77 1.45
N ALA A 157 5.65 4.76 0.82
CA ALA A 157 5.25 4.69 -0.58
C ALA A 157 6.47 4.73 -1.51
N GLU A 158 7.46 5.58 -1.23
CA GLU A 158 8.74 5.59 -1.95
C GLU A 158 9.47 4.24 -1.81
N ALA A 159 9.50 3.66 -0.59
CA ALA A 159 10.15 2.37 -0.33
C ALA A 159 9.50 1.21 -1.09
N ILE A 160 8.15 1.13 -1.15
CA ILE A 160 7.48 0.05 -1.88
C ILE A 160 7.62 0.19 -3.40
N LEU A 161 7.63 1.42 -3.92
CA LEU A 161 7.88 1.69 -5.33
C LEU A 161 9.33 1.36 -5.71
N ASN A 162 10.30 1.75 -4.85
CA ASN A 162 11.70 1.41 -5.02
C ASN A 162 11.91 -0.12 -5.01
N LEU A 163 11.28 -0.83 -4.07
CA LEU A 163 11.31 -2.29 -4.02
C LEU A 163 10.78 -2.93 -5.31
N ALA A 164 9.68 -2.41 -5.82
CA ALA A 164 9.00 -3.01 -6.97
C ALA A 164 9.77 -2.83 -8.29
N TYR A 165 10.56 -1.74 -8.44
CA TYR A 165 11.13 -1.38 -9.74
C TYR A 165 12.62 -1.06 -9.76
N ILE A 166 13.21 -0.64 -8.65
CA ILE A 166 14.58 -0.11 -8.64
C ILE A 166 15.55 -1.03 -7.89
N TYR A 167 15.14 -1.48 -6.70
CA TYR A 167 15.99 -2.25 -5.79
C TYR A 167 16.31 -3.64 -6.40
N ASP A 168 17.63 -3.96 -6.47
CA ASP A 168 18.09 -5.29 -6.91
C ASP A 168 17.87 -6.33 -5.81
N ASN A 169 16.68 -6.90 -5.79
CA ASN A 169 16.23 -7.80 -4.74
C ASN A 169 16.84 -9.19 -4.86
N LYS A 170 17.65 -9.56 -3.88
CA LYS A 170 18.26 -10.91 -3.76
C LYS A 170 17.62 -11.79 -2.69
N ILE A 171 16.52 -11.34 -2.07
CA ILE A 171 15.88 -11.99 -0.91
C ILE A 171 14.64 -12.77 -1.34
N LEU A 172 13.83 -12.17 -2.20
CA LEU A 172 12.64 -12.80 -2.75
C LEU A 172 13.00 -13.69 -3.95
N PRO A 173 12.19 -14.71 -4.29
CA PRO A 173 12.39 -15.51 -5.49
C PRO A 173 12.51 -14.65 -6.75
N GLU A 174 13.30 -15.09 -7.74
CA GLU A 174 13.53 -14.34 -8.97
C GLU A 174 12.26 -14.10 -9.80
N ASP A 175 11.34 -15.06 -9.76
CA ASP A 175 10.03 -14.99 -10.43
C ASP A 175 8.93 -14.33 -9.59
N PHE A 176 9.28 -13.80 -8.40
CA PHE A 176 8.32 -13.19 -7.48
C PHE A 176 7.67 -11.93 -8.09
N LYS A 177 6.34 -11.86 -7.97
CA LYS A 177 5.56 -10.72 -8.49
C LYS A 177 4.59 -10.20 -7.44
N PHE A 178 4.49 -8.90 -7.33
CA PHE A 178 3.44 -8.24 -6.58
C PHE A 178 2.13 -8.22 -7.39
N ALA A 179 1.00 -8.39 -6.71
CA ALA A 179 -0.32 -8.38 -7.33
C ALA A 179 -0.88 -6.98 -7.53
N GLY A 180 -0.46 -6.02 -6.71
CA GLY A 180 -0.90 -4.62 -6.79
C GLY A 180 -0.09 -3.71 -5.89
N ILE A 181 -0.13 -2.41 -6.16
CA ILE A 181 0.51 -1.36 -5.36
C ILE A 181 -0.50 -0.25 -5.10
N ILE A 182 -0.57 0.22 -3.85
CA ILE A 182 -1.24 1.47 -3.48
C ILE A 182 -0.20 2.41 -2.90
N SER A 183 0.07 3.49 -3.60
CA SER A 183 1.05 4.51 -3.24
C SER A 183 0.35 5.81 -2.85
N MET A 184 0.52 6.23 -1.62
CA MET A 184 -0.02 7.49 -1.10
C MET A 184 1.12 8.49 -0.94
N ALA A 185 1.23 9.44 -1.87
CA ALA A 185 2.31 10.43 -1.98
C ALA A 185 3.70 9.79 -2.06
N GLY A 186 3.89 8.87 -2.99
CA GLY A 186 5.19 8.27 -3.30
C GLY A 186 5.74 8.72 -4.64
N ALA A 187 7.03 8.46 -4.85
CA ALA A 187 7.73 8.75 -6.10
C ALA A 187 8.85 7.75 -6.37
N LEU A 188 9.35 7.72 -7.61
CA LEU A 188 10.46 6.89 -8.07
C LEU A 188 11.64 7.76 -8.53
N ILE A 189 12.85 7.23 -8.42
CA ILE A 189 14.05 7.86 -8.98
C ILE A 189 14.17 7.68 -10.50
N SER A 190 13.43 6.75 -11.10
CA SER A 190 13.41 6.51 -12.54
C SER A 190 12.16 5.74 -12.96
N LEU A 191 11.63 6.02 -14.16
CA LEU A 191 10.53 5.29 -14.79
C LEU A 191 10.98 4.26 -15.83
N GLU A 192 12.28 4.15 -16.12
CA GLU A 192 12.81 3.28 -17.17
C GLU A 192 12.56 1.80 -16.87
N LYS A 193 12.60 1.44 -15.60
CA LYS A 193 12.38 0.06 -15.15
C LYS A 193 10.92 -0.39 -15.23
N ILE A 194 9.96 0.54 -15.38
CA ILE A 194 8.54 0.18 -15.60
C ILE A 194 8.34 -0.16 -17.07
N THR A 195 8.05 -1.41 -17.35
CA THR A 195 7.85 -1.94 -18.72
C THR A 195 6.49 -2.64 -18.83
N SER A 196 6.04 -2.92 -20.06
CA SER A 196 4.80 -3.67 -20.27
C SER A 196 4.83 -5.11 -19.72
N LYS A 197 6.04 -5.67 -19.49
CA LYS A 197 6.22 -7.03 -18.97
C LYS A 197 6.16 -7.13 -17.45
N ASN A 198 6.56 -6.06 -16.74
CA ASN A 198 6.65 -6.05 -15.27
C ASN A 198 5.74 -5.02 -14.59
N ALA A 199 4.94 -4.29 -15.35
CA ALA A 199 3.99 -3.34 -14.77
C ALA A 199 2.99 -4.02 -13.85
N ILE A 200 2.84 -3.46 -12.65
CA ILE A 200 1.93 -3.90 -11.60
C ILE A 200 0.74 -2.94 -11.58
N PRO A 201 -0.51 -3.40 -11.43
CA PRO A 201 -1.66 -2.51 -11.22
C PRO A 201 -1.41 -1.56 -10.05
N MET A 202 -1.58 -0.24 -10.27
CA MET A 202 -1.31 0.77 -9.25
C MET A 202 -2.48 1.69 -8.97
N GLN A 203 -2.75 1.93 -7.69
CA GLN A 203 -3.54 3.06 -7.25
C GLN A 203 -2.62 4.10 -6.62
N LEU A 204 -2.77 5.36 -7.06
CA LEU A 204 -1.88 6.46 -6.74
C LEU A 204 -2.70 7.62 -6.18
N PHE A 205 -2.46 8.01 -4.94
CA PHE A 205 -3.07 9.18 -4.30
C PHE A 205 -2.01 10.26 -4.10
N HIS A 206 -2.28 11.51 -4.54
CA HIS A 206 -1.29 12.57 -4.38
C HIS A 206 -1.91 13.96 -4.46
N GLY A 207 -1.48 14.86 -3.58
CA GLY A 207 -1.81 16.27 -3.65
C GLY A 207 -0.92 17.02 -4.65
N THR A 208 -1.50 17.96 -5.42
CA THR A 208 -0.73 18.73 -6.43
C THR A 208 0.27 19.70 -5.81
N ASP A 209 0.02 20.16 -4.57
CA ASP A 209 0.85 21.11 -3.84
C ASP A 209 1.76 20.44 -2.79
N ASP A 210 1.98 19.14 -2.93
CA ASP A 210 2.93 18.41 -2.09
C ASP A 210 4.35 18.98 -2.27
N ARG A 211 4.93 19.55 -1.18
CA ARG A 211 6.27 20.17 -1.17
C ARG A 211 7.35 19.26 -0.64
N LEU A 212 7.02 18.02 -0.26
CA LEU A 212 7.98 17.03 0.22
C LEU A 212 8.27 16.00 -0.86
N VAL A 213 7.25 15.31 -1.35
CA VAL A 213 7.35 14.34 -2.46
C VAL A 213 6.63 14.94 -3.67
N PRO A 214 7.29 15.07 -4.82
CA PRO A 214 6.68 15.75 -5.96
C PRO A 214 5.50 14.96 -6.54
N TYR A 215 4.41 15.65 -6.87
CA TYR A 215 3.26 15.07 -7.56
C TYR A 215 3.59 14.60 -8.97
N ASN A 216 4.39 15.37 -9.71
CA ASN A 216 4.83 15.07 -11.05
C ASN A 216 6.36 14.86 -11.08
N ILE A 217 7.09 15.53 -11.94
CA ILE A 217 8.55 15.44 -12.06
C ILE A 217 9.15 16.68 -11.43
N ALA A 218 9.84 16.53 -10.31
CA ALA A 218 10.57 17.61 -9.64
C ALA A 218 11.63 17.05 -8.68
N PRO A 219 12.55 17.89 -8.19
CA PRO A 219 13.48 17.47 -7.16
C PRO A 219 12.74 17.16 -5.85
N HIS A 220 13.20 16.10 -5.16
CA HIS A 220 12.74 15.77 -3.82
C HIS A 220 12.87 16.97 -2.87
N HIS A 221 11.80 17.30 -2.12
CA HIS A 221 11.69 18.51 -1.29
C HIS A 221 11.92 19.82 -2.07
N TYR A 222 11.82 19.79 -3.37
CA TYR A 222 12.10 20.95 -4.26
C TYR A 222 13.47 21.58 -4.00
N CYS A 223 14.47 20.74 -3.69
CA CYS A 223 15.84 21.16 -3.47
C CYS A 223 16.41 21.84 -4.72
N ASN A 224 17.27 22.84 -4.55
CA ASN A 224 17.97 23.46 -5.65
C ASN A 224 19.04 22.51 -6.23
N GLU A 225 19.41 22.70 -7.48
CA GLU A 225 20.41 21.86 -8.17
C GLU A 225 21.77 21.83 -7.46
N LYS A 226 22.11 22.88 -6.69
CA LYS A 226 23.37 22.98 -5.94
C LYS A 226 23.30 22.34 -4.55
N ASP A 227 22.12 21.94 -4.10
CA ASP A 227 21.94 21.32 -2.80
C ASP A 227 22.46 19.86 -2.83
N LYS A 228 23.08 19.41 -1.76
CA LYS A 228 23.54 18.01 -1.63
C LYS A 228 22.40 17.00 -1.81
N GLY A 229 21.20 17.41 -1.42
CA GLY A 229 20.00 16.58 -1.47
C GLY A 229 19.20 16.71 -2.76
N TYR A 230 19.76 17.35 -3.80
CA TYR A 230 19.12 17.39 -5.11
C TYR A 230 18.97 15.98 -5.68
N LEU A 231 17.74 15.54 -5.84
CA LEU A 231 17.39 14.21 -6.35
C LEU A 231 16.09 14.32 -7.14
N MET A 232 16.16 14.20 -8.46
CA MET A 232 14.97 14.21 -9.31
C MET A 232 14.12 12.97 -9.03
N LEU A 233 12.83 13.19 -8.82
CA LEU A 233 11.85 12.15 -8.60
C LEU A 233 10.68 12.26 -9.59
N TYR A 234 10.08 11.11 -9.83
CA TYR A 234 8.92 10.92 -10.68
C TYR A 234 7.74 10.53 -9.80
N GLY A 235 6.85 11.46 -9.54
CA GLY A 235 5.70 11.28 -8.65
C GLY A 235 4.52 10.57 -9.31
N SER A 236 3.39 10.57 -8.62
CA SER A 236 2.21 9.81 -9.00
C SER A 236 1.70 10.09 -10.42
N LYS A 237 1.71 11.37 -10.86
CA LYS A 237 1.29 11.73 -12.23
C LYS A 237 2.24 11.16 -13.27
N ALA A 238 3.54 11.31 -13.08
CA ALA A 238 4.53 10.78 -14.01
C ALA A 238 4.48 9.23 -14.10
N ILE A 239 4.22 8.56 -12.99
CA ILE A 239 4.02 7.09 -12.95
C ILE A 239 2.75 6.70 -13.70
N ALA A 240 1.64 7.40 -13.47
CA ALA A 240 0.37 7.16 -14.18
C ALA A 240 0.52 7.36 -15.70
N ASP A 241 1.17 8.44 -16.12
CA ASP A 241 1.45 8.72 -17.54
C ASP A 241 2.32 7.62 -18.19
N LYS A 242 3.30 7.11 -17.45
CA LYS A 242 4.10 5.97 -17.90
C LYS A 242 3.25 4.71 -18.08
N LEU A 243 2.37 4.38 -17.12
CA LEU A 243 1.48 3.22 -17.19
C LEU A 243 0.47 3.36 -18.33
N LYS A 244 -0.11 4.54 -18.51
CA LYS A 244 -0.97 4.88 -19.65
C LYS A 244 -0.28 4.66 -20.98
N LYS A 245 0.95 5.16 -21.13
CA LYS A 245 1.74 5.03 -22.37
C LYS A 245 2.04 3.58 -22.75
N ILE A 246 2.15 2.67 -21.76
CA ILE A 246 2.41 1.24 -22.01
C ILE A 246 1.15 0.37 -21.88
N ASP A 247 -0.04 0.99 -21.87
CA ASP A 247 -1.35 0.36 -21.78
C ASP A 247 -1.47 -0.62 -20.57
N LYS A 248 -1.22 -0.09 -19.37
CA LYS A 248 -1.34 -0.85 -18.12
C LYS A 248 -2.28 -0.19 -17.13
N SER A 249 -2.85 -1.02 -16.25
CA SER A 249 -3.83 -0.60 -15.25
C SER A 249 -3.23 0.40 -14.27
N TYR A 250 -3.90 1.53 -14.10
CA TYR A 250 -3.63 2.51 -13.06
C TYR A 250 -4.91 3.24 -12.64
N TYR A 251 -4.90 3.74 -11.41
CA TYR A 251 -5.95 4.56 -10.85
C TYR A 251 -5.29 5.76 -10.15
N LEU A 252 -5.23 6.91 -10.82
CA LEU A 252 -4.69 8.14 -10.29
C LEU A 252 -5.80 8.95 -9.61
N TYR A 253 -5.64 9.22 -8.33
CA TYR A 253 -6.49 10.09 -7.54
C TYR A 253 -5.72 11.36 -7.21
N THR A 254 -6.02 12.43 -7.93
CA THR A 254 -5.37 13.73 -7.82
C THR A 254 -6.15 14.62 -6.89
N ILE A 255 -5.51 15.16 -5.87
CA ILE A 255 -6.11 16.14 -4.98
C ILE A 255 -5.57 17.51 -5.35
N LYS A 256 -6.43 18.34 -5.95
CA LYS A 256 -6.09 19.68 -6.36
C LYS A 256 -5.79 20.55 -5.15
N ASN A 257 -4.67 21.29 -5.20
CA ASN A 257 -4.14 22.09 -4.10
C ASN A 257 -3.91 21.29 -2.79
N GLY A 258 -3.94 19.96 -2.84
CA GLY A 258 -3.64 19.10 -1.70
C GLY A 258 -2.14 19.11 -1.38
N ASP A 259 -1.82 19.20 -0.11
CA ASP A 259 -0.44 19.15 0.40
C ASP A 259 -0.02 17.71 0.79
N HIS A 260 1.14 17.56 1.44
CA HIS A 260 1.67 16.25 1.87
C HIS A 260 0.80 15.51 2.89
N SER A 261 -0.17 16.15 3.53
CA SER A 261 -1.10 15.47 4.46
C SER A 261 -1.90 14.37 3.77
N TRP A 262 -2.06 14.45 2.45
CA TRP A 262 -2.67 13.41 1.63
C TRP A 262 -1.83 12.13 1.50
N SER A 263 -0.65 12.10 2.06
CA SER A 263 0.09 10.85 2.21
C SER A 263 -0.55 9.86 3.19
N GLY A 264 -1.47 10.29 4.06
CA GLY A 264 -2.13 9.44 5.05
C GLY A 264 -3.66 9.50 5.02
N ARG A 265 -4.26 10.62 4.57
CA ARG A 265 -5.71 10.83 4.53
C ARG A 265 -6.50 9.79 3.72
N PRO A 266 -5.97 9.22 2.61
CA PRO A 266 -6.72 8.23 1.84
C PRO A 266 -7.10 6.98 2.62
N MET A 267 -6.35 6.59 3.66
CA MET A 267 -6.70 5.47 4.53
C MET A 267 -8.07 5.61 5.22
N GLN A 268 -8.57 6.84 5.35
CA GLN A 268 -9.85 7.17 5.97
C GLN A 268 -10.84 7.73 4.95
N GLU A 269 -10.42 8.71 4.15
CA GLU A 269 -11.29 9.51 3.29
C GLU A 269 -11.56 8.84 1.93
N CYS A 270 -10.64 7.99 1.44
CA CYS A 270 -10.76 7.27 0.17
C CYS A 270 -10.76 5.74 0.39
N PHE A 271 -11.29 5.29 1.52
CA PHE A 271 -11.23 3.87 1.86
C PHE A 271 -12.04 3.00 0.90
N ASN A 272 -13.16 3.48 0.38
CA ASN A 272 -13.98 2.75 -0.58
C ASN A 272 -13.26 2.60 -1.92
N GLU A 273 -12.60 3.64 -2.40
CA GLU A 273 -11.77 3.62 -3.62
C GLU A 273 -10.60 2.64 -3.49
N ILE A 274 -10.02 2.52 -2.29
CA ILE A 274 -8.98 1.53 -2.00
C ILE A 274 -9.57 0.11 -2.09
N ILE A 275 -10.72 -0.13 -1.50
CA ILE A 275 -11.38 -1.44 -1.54
C ILE A 275 -11.80 -1.82 -2.96
N ASP A 276 -12.34 -0.89 -3.72
CA ASP A 276 -12.73 -1.09 -5.12
C ASP A 276 -11.52 -1.46 -5.98
N PHE A 277 -10.41 -0.74 -5.85
CA PHE A 277 -9.17 -1.06 -6.55
C PHE A 277 -8.65 -2.45 -6.17
N LEU A 278 -8.60 -2.76 -4.88
CA LEU A 278 -8.15 -4.07 -4.40
C LEU A 278 -9.01 -5.20 -4.98
N PHE A 279 -10.32 -5.01 -5.05
CA PHE A 279 -11.23 -6.03 -5.54
C PHE A 279 -11.23 -6.16 -7.07
N TYR A 280 -11.47 -5.06 -7.79
CA TYR A 280 -11.64 -5.10 -9.24
C TYR A 280 -10.31 -5.19 -9.98
N ASP A 281 -9.34 -4.33 -9.67
CA ASP A 281 -8.08 -4.27 -10.43
C ASP A 281 -7.09 -5.38 -10.01
N VAL A 282 -7.02 -5.65 -8.69
CA VAL A 282 -6.03 -6.62 -8.19
C VAL A 282 -6.60 -8.05 -8.16
N LEU A 283 -7.77 -8.27 -7.54
CA LEU A 283 -8.29 -9.64 -7.37
C LEU A 283 -9.02 -10.14 -8.61
N LYS A 284 -9.82 -9.29 -9.27
CA LYS A 284 -10.53 -9.63 -10.52
C LYS A 284 -9.70 -9.40 -11.78
N LYS A 285 -8.56 -8.67 -11.64
CA LYS A 285 -7.62 -8.36 -12.73
C LYS A 285 -8.27 -7.57 -13.87
N GLU A 286 -9.17 -6.65 -13.53
CA GLU A 286 -9.72 -5.70 -14.50
C GLU A 286 -8.62 -4.71 -14.90
N ASN A 287 -8.40 -4.52 -16.20
CA ASN A 287 -7.41 -3.56 -16.70
C ASN A 287 -8.08 -2.18 -16.84
N ARG A 288 -8.24 -1.48 -15.72
CA ARG A 288 -8.82 -0.12 -15.71
C ARG A 288 -7.71 0.94 -15.78
N GLN A 289 -7.99 2.02 -16.50
CA GLN A 289 -7.20 3.24 -16.51
C GLN A 289 -8.11 4.38 -16.09
N ALA A 290 -7.89 4.94 -14.89
CA ALA A 290 -8.75 5.96 -14.33
C ALA A 290 -7.94 7.14 -13.77
N GLU A 291 -8.41 8.34 -14.04
CA GLU A 291 -7.89 9.59 -13.48
C GLU A 291 -9.08 10.34 -12.85
N ILE A 292 -9.00 10.61 -11.55
CA ILE A 292 -9.98 11.37 -10.78
C ILE A 292 -9.28 12.58 -10.19
N GLU A 293 -9.86 13.76 -10.34
CA GLU A 293 -9.41 14.99 -9.70
C GLU A 293 -10.51 15.51 -8.77
N VAL A 294 -10.13 15.84 -7.54
CA VAL A 294 -11.00 16.40 -6.49
C VAL A 294 -10.38 17.64 -5.85
#